data_415821392e53336d48a1a078b18b719b
#
_entry.id   415821392e53336d48a1a078b18b719b
#
_cell.length_a   1.000
_cell.length_b   1.000
_cell.length_c   1.000
_cell.angle_alpha   90.00
_cell.angle_beta   90.00
_cell.angle_gamma   90.00
#
_symmetry.space_group_name_H-M   'P 1'
#
loop_
_entity.id
_entity.type
_entity.pdbx_description
1 polymer ?
#
loop_
_entity_poly.entity_id
_entity_poly.type
_entity_poly.pdbx_seq_one_letter_code
_entity_poly.pdbx_strand_id
1 'polypeptide(L)'
;FFDLIVADVPCSGEGMFRKDEQAVRDWSLQNVELCWKRQRDILESVWPALKPGGLLVYSTCTFNHFEDEDNVQWIAEHLGAEVLTVPVEPDWKIFGQYHFLPGYVCGEGQFMAVLRKNGTPSGHTVRSEKGKPAKSEPLALRQWVEGDFHFFLHKDAYHAVPAEYASQVAMLRSCLNVLVAGVQLAVPKGRDWQPAHSL
;
A
#
# COMPACT_ATOMS: atom_id res chain seq x y z
N PHE A 1 0.53 8.42 -10.67
CA PHE A 1 0.14 7.13 -11.19
C PHE A 1 -0.92 6.45 -10.29
N PHE A 2 -0.70 6.44 -8.98
CA PHE A 2 -1.59 5.85 -8.00
C PHE A 2 -2.54 6.89 -7.39
N ASP A 3 -3.77 6.46 -7.11
CA ASP A 3 -4.77 7.26 -6.41
C ASP A 3 -4.58 7.17 -4.89
N LEU A 4 -4.00 6.05 -4.43
CA LEU A 4 -3.71 5.76 -3.03
C LEU A 4 -2.34 5.09 -2.92
N ILE A 5 -1.52 5.55 -1.97
CA ILE A 5 -0.32 4.86 -1.51
C ILE A 5 -0.49 4.58 -0.02
N VAL A 6 -0.26 3.33 0.39
CA VAL A 6 -0.16 2.94 1.79
C VAL A 6 1.31 2.69 2.08
N ALA A 7 1.89 3.49 2.95
CA ALA A 7 3.28 3.44 3.35
C ALA A 7 3.39 3.01 4.82
N ASP A 8 3.41 1.69 5.03
CA ASP A 8 3.76 1.09 6.31
C ASP A 8 5.29 0.98 6.35
N VAL A 9 5.92 1.97 7.00
CA VAL A 9 7.36 2.20 6.87
C VAL A 9 8.15 1.50 7.98
N PRO A 10 9.41 1.09 7.71
CA PRO A 10 10.29 0.59 8.76
C PRO A 10 10.45 1.63 9.86
N CYS A 11 10.32 1.22 11.12
CA CYS A 11 10.38 2.10 12.27
C CYS A 11 11.18 1.47 13.42
N SER A 12 11.39 2.22 14.51
CA SER A 12 12.11 1.74 15.70
C SER A 12 11.36 0.64 16.47
N GLY A 13 10.06 0.47 16.20
CA GLY A 13 9.31 -0.72 16.59
C GLY A 13 8.88 -0.79 18.05
N GLU A 14 8.59 0.34 18.69
CA GLU A 14 8.14 0.38 20.11
C GLU A 14 6.88 -0.44 20.37
N GLY A 15 5.98 -0.56 19.38
CA GLY A 15 4.81 -1.43 19.44
C GLY A 15 5.14 -2.92 19.53
N MET A 16 6.37 -3.32 19.21
CA MET A 16 6.81 -4.72 19.32
C MET A 16 7.36 -5.08 20.70
N PHE A 17 7.56 -4.12 21.61
CA PHE A 17 8.19 -4.35 22.92
C PHE A 17 7.47 -5.39 23.78
N ARG A 18 6.18 -5.56 23.62
CA ARG A 18 5.38 -6.56 24.34
C ARG A 18 5.54 -7.98 23.81
N LYS A 19 5.99 -8.13 22.55
CA LYS A 19 6.08 -9.42 21.87
C LYS A 19 7.51 -9.90 21.67
N ASP A 20 8.43 -8.95 21.54
CA ASP A 20 9.79 -9.24 21.12
C ASP A 20 10.81 -8.50 22.02
N GLU A 21 11.46 -9.26 22.87
CA GLU A 21 12.52 -8.73 23.73
C GLU A 21 13.71 -8.20 22.92
N GLN A 22 13.93 -8.70 21.70
CA GLN A 22 15.00 -8.21 20.85
C GLN A 22 14.70 -6.80 20.38
N ALA A 23 13.44 -6.47 20.08
CA ALA A 23 13.03 -5.10 19.74
C ALA A 23 13.37 -4.10 20.86
N VAL A 24 13.22 -4.51 22.13
CA VAL A 24 13.61 -3.68 23.28
C VAL A 24 15.12 -3.48 23.34
N ARG A 25 15.91 -4.53 23.05
CA ARG A 25 17.37 -4.46 23.08
C ARG A 25 17.97 -3.64 21.95
N ASP A 26 17.35 -3.70 20.78
CA ASP A 26 17.80 -3.03 19.57
C ASP A 26 17.37 -1.55 19.53
N TRP A 27 16.39 -1.18 20.37
CA TRP A 27 15.92 0.19 20.44
C TRP A 27 16.96 1.13 21.03
N SER A 28 17.16 2.27 20.37
CA SER A 28 18.02 3.36 20.81
C SER A 28 17.63 4.65 20.10
N LEU A 29 17.97 5.79 20.67
CA LEU A 29 17.77 7.09 20.01
C LEU A 29 18.48 7.16 18.65
N GLN A 30 19.62 6.51 18.53
CA GLN A 30 20.34 6.44 17.26
C GLN A 30 19.54 5.62 16.21
N ASN A 31 18.91 4.53 16.63
CA ASN A 31 18.05 3.74 15.75
C ASN A 31 16.79 4.51 15.33
N VAL A 32 16.18 5.25 16.26
CA VAL A 32 15.07 6.16 15.95
C VAL A 32 15.48 7.18 14.88
N GLU A 33 16.66 7.80 15.01
CA GLU A 33 17.17 8.76 14.01
C GLU A 33 17.41 8.12 12.63
N LEU A 34 17.93 6.90 12.60
CA LEU A 34 18.14 6.15 11.36
C LEU A 34 16.80 5.79 10.70
N CYS A 35 15.82 5.33 11.48
CA CYS A 35 14.49 5.00 10.98
C CYS A 35 13.78 6.25 10.44
N TRP A 36 13.78 7.33 11.20
CA TRP A 36 13.19 8.60 10.81
C TRP A 36 13.73 9.12 9.47
N LYS A 37 15.06 9.10 9.26
CA LYS A 37 15.69 9.50 7.98
C LYS A 37 15.27 8.55 6.85
N ARG A 38 15.32 7.25 7.08
CA ARG A 38 14.94 6.24 6.09
C ARG A 38 13.48 6.36 5.67
N GLN A 39 12.60 6.69 6.60
CA GLN A 39 11.18 6.92 6.30
C GLN A 39 11.00 8.08 5.31
N ARG A 40 11.73 9.18 5.50
CA ARG A 40 11.72 10.33 4.59
C ARG A 40 12.25 9.96 3.19
N ASP A 41 13.33 9.23 3.11
CA ASP A 41 13.89 8.74 1.84
C ASP A 41 12.87 7.87 1.07
N ILE A 42 12.15 6.99 1.79
CA ILE A 42 11.08 6.17 1.20
C ILE A 42 9.95 7.06 0.68
N LEU A 43 9.49 8.01 1.50
CA LEU A 43 8.39 8.90 1.14
C LEU A 43 8.74 9.77 -0.06
N GLU A 44 9.93 10.35 -0.11
CA GLU A 44 10.43 11.10 -1.28
C GLU A 44 10.44 10.25 -2.55
N SER A 45 10.87 8.99 -2.42
CA SER A 45 10.97 8.05 -3.54
C SER A 45 9.60 7.66 -4.11
N VAL A 46 8.58 7.50 -3.27
CA VAL A 46 7.24 7.07 -3.71
C VAL A 46 6.32 8.25 -4.05
N TRP A 47 6.62 9.44 -3.54
CA TRP A 47 5.78 10.63 -3.71
C TRP A 47 5.47 11.01 -5.15
N PRO A 48 6.44 10.95 -6.10
CA PRO A 48 6.17 11.23 -7.51
C PRO A 48 5.14 10.29 -8.14
N ALA A 49 5.01 9.06 -7.61
CA ALA A 49 4.07 8.08 -8.10
C ALA A 49 2.62 8.33 -7.64
N LEU A 50 2.42 9.12 -6.59
CA LEU A 50 1.09 9.52 -6.13
C LEU A 50 0.55 10.64 -7.04
N LYS A 51 -0.68 10.50 -7.51
CA LYS A 51 -1.36 11.54 -8.29
C LYS A 51 -1.59 12.80 -7.45
N PRO A 52 -1.62 14.01 -8.06
CA PRO A 52 -2.20 15.18 -7.42
C PRO A 52 -3.65 14.89 -6.97
N GLY A 53 -4.01 15.25 -5.75
CA GLY A 53 -5.28 14.90 -5.12
C GLY A 53 -5.37 13.46 -4.57
N GLY A 54 -4.38 12.62 -4.83
CA GLY A 54 -4.29 11.26 -4.29
C GLY A 54 -3.98 11.22 -2.80
N LEU A 55 -4.25 10.09 -2.17
CA LEU A 55 -4.11 9.89 -0.74
C LEU A 55 -2.85 9.09 -0.40
N LEU A 56 -2.14 9.55 0.62
CA LEU A 56 -1.10 8.79 1.32
C LEU A 56 -1.63 8.37 2.69
N VAL A 57 -1.60 7.08 2.98
CA VAL A 57 -1.73 6.56 4.34
C VAL A 57 -0.33 6.25 4.83
N TYR A 58 0.14 7.00 5.79
CA TYR A 58 1.44 6.81 6.44
C TYR A 58 1.22 6.06 7.75
N SER A 59 1.98 5.01 8.02
CA SER A 59 1.87 4.25 9.26
C SER A 59 3.22 3.76 9.77
N THR A 60 3.30 3.64 11.10
CA THR A 60 4.43 3.06 11.84
C THR A 60 3.91 2.19 12.97
N CYS A 61 4.74 1.27 13.46
CA CYS A 61 4.49 0.54 14.71
C CYS A 61 5.32 1.10 15.87
N THR A 62 5.53 2.41 15.91
CA THR A 62 6.22 3.11 17.02
C THR A 62 5.32 4.18 17.61
N PHE A 63 5.79 4.87 18.67
CA PHE A 63 5.00 5.85 19.40
C PHE A 63 5.76 7.15 19.63
N ASN A 64 7.00 7.27 19.14
CA ASN A 64 7.80 8.47 19.31
C ASN A 64 7.45 9.53 18.27
N HIS A 65 7.40 10.77 18.68
CA HIS A 65 7.00 11.88 17.82
C HIS A 65 7.93 12.11 16.61
N PHE A 66 9.21 11.73 16.71
CA PHE A 66 10.17 11.92 15.62
C PHE A 66 9.79 11.13 14.35
N GLU A 67 9.35 9.89 14.55
CA GLU A 67 8.94 9.02 13.48
C GLU A 67 7.47 9.22 13.09
N ASP A 68 6.66 9.80 13.98
CA ASP A 68 5.22 9.96 13.82
C ASP A 68 4.87 11.40 13.42
N GLU A 69 4.59 12.28 14.37
CA GLU A 69 4.09 13.63 14.11
C GLU A 69 5.07 14.49 13.32
N ASP A 70 6.37 14.44 13.65
CA ASP A 70 7.39 15.24 12.97
C ASP A 70 7.54 14.84 11.49
N ASN A 71 7.35 13.54 11.19
CA ASN A 71 7.33 13.07 9.81
C ASN A 71 6.05 13.50 9.08
N VAL A 72 4.90 13.45 9.75
CA VAL A 72 3.64 13.95 9.16
C VAL A 72 3.74 15.44 8.84
N GLN A 73 4.28 16.23 9.76
CA GLN A 73 4.52 17.66 9.53
C GLN A 73 5.49 17.87 8.37
N TRP A 74 6.58 17.11 8.34
CA TRP A 74 7.55 17.18 7.24
C TRP A 74 6.93 16.83 5.88
N ILE A 75 6.08 15.79 5.80
CA ILE A 75 5.35 15.44 4.57
C ILE A 75 4.48 16.61 4.12
N ALA A 76 3.74 17.22 5.05
CA ALA A 76 2.87 18.35 4.74
C ALA A 76 3.66 19.56 4.19
N GLU A 77 4.77 19.91 4.83
CA GLU A 77 5.55 21.10 4.50
C GLU A 77 6.47 20.90 3.28
N HIS A 78 7.18 19.77 3.18
CA HIS A 78 8.20 19.55 2.17
C HIS A 78 7.68 18.86 0.91
N LEU A 79 6.74 17.92 1.06
CA LEU A 79 6.15 17.21 -0.07
C LEU A 79 4.86 17.86 -0.58
N GLY A 80 4.33 18.84 0.14
CA GLY A 80 3.13 19.58 -0.24
C GLY A 80 1.87 18.72 -0.10
N ALA A 81 1.53 18.37 1.13
CA ALA A 81 0.33 17.60 1.45
C ALA A 81 -0.57 18.32 2.47
N GLU A 82 -1.85 18.03 2.43
CA GLU A 82 -2.84 18.37 3.43
C GLU A 82 -3.04 17.18 4.37
N VAL A 83 -2.89 17.38 5.67
CA VAL A 83 -3.23 16.34 6.67
C VAL A 83 -4.74 16.27 6.83
N LEU A 84 -5.30 15.10 6.65
CA LEU A 84 -6.74 14.89 6.71
C LEU A 84 -7.16 14.34 8.08
N THR A 85 -8.29 14.84 8.58
CA THR A 85 -8.96 14.25 9.73
C THR A 85 -9.99 13.22 9.22
N VAL A 86 -9.82 11.97 9.63
CA VAL A 86 -10.72 10.87 9.30
C VAL A 86 -11.55 10.54 10.53
N PRO A 87 -12.87 10.44 10.44
CA PRO A 87 -13.71 9.99 11.54
C PRO A 87 -13.30 8.59 12.02
N VAL A 88 -13.21 8.44 13.33
CA VAL A 88 -12.88 7.16 13.99
C VAL A 88 -13.94 6.81 15.01
N GLU A 89 -14.02 5.54 15.39
CA GLU A 89 -14.94 5.07 16.42
C GLU A 89 -14.61 5.72 17.75
N PRO A 90 -15.60 6.32 18.45
CA PRO A 90 -15.36 7.01 19.72
C PRO A 90 -14.74 6.14 20.81
N ASP A 91 -15.05 4.85 20.79
CA ASP A 91 -14.56 3.88 21.77
C ASP A 91 -13.05 3.59 21.64
N TRP A 92 -12.44 3.93 20.52
CA TRP A 92 -11.00 3.73 20.29
C TRP A 92 -10.14 4.71 21.07
N LYS A 93 -10.72 5.78 21.64
CA LYS A 93 -10.03 6.78 22.46
C LYS A 93 -8.72 7.26 21.82
N ILE A 94 -8.81 7.59 20.54
CA ILE A 94 -7.66 8.12 19.79
C ILE A 94 -7.43 9.56 20.21
N PHE A 95 -6.21 9.85 20.60
CA PHE A 95 -5.76 11.17 21.04
C PHE A 95 -4.81 11.77 20.00
N GLY A 96 -5.07 12.97 19.54
CA GLY A 96 -4.26 13.66 18.54
C GLY A 96 -4.39 13.03 17.14
N GLN A 97 -3.25 12.85 16.48
CA GLN A 97 -3.19 12.03 15.28
C GLN A 97 -3.39 10.55 15.67
N TYR A 98 -3.71 9.69 14.72
CA TYR A 98 -4.27 8.37 15.00
C TYR A 98 -3.28 7.40 15.68
N HIS A 99 -3.08 7.56 16.98
CA HIS A 99 -2.38 6.61 17.82
C HIS A 99 -3.34 5.52 18.32
N PHE A 100 -3.22 4.34 17.73
CA PHE A 100 -3.95 3.15 18.16
C PHE A 100 -3.17 2.47 19.29
N LEU A 101 -3.41 2.89 20.53
CA LEU A 101 -2.63 2.44 21.67
C LEU A 101 -3.15 1.14 22.27
N PRO A 102 -2.25 0.23 22.71
CA PRO A 102 -2.63 -0.97 23.46
C PRO A 102 -3.47 -0.61 24.69
N GLY A 103 -4.52 -1.39 24.93
CA GLY A 103 -5.46 -1.16 26.02
C GLY A 103 -6.68 -0.32 25.65
N TYR A 104 -6.61 0.46 24.56
CA TYR A 104 -7.77 1.15 23.98
C TYR A 104 -8.28 0.44 22.75
N VAL A 105 -7.39 -0.11 21.94
CA VAL A 105 -7.73 -0.95 20.78
C VAL A 105 -7.09 -2.33 20.91
N CYS A 106 -7.66 -3.32 20.23
CA CYS A 106 -7.03 -4.63 20.12
C CYS A 106 -5.82 -4.55 19.22
N GLY A 107 -4.63 -4.83 19.74
CA GLY A 107 -3.39 -4.82 18.98
C GLY A 107 -2.19 -4.41 19.83
N GLU A 108 -1.04 -4.31 19.18
CA GLU A 108 0.24 -3.95 19.84
C GLU A 108 0.55 -2.46 19.71
N GLY A 109 -0.30 -1.75 19.00
CA GLY A 109 -0.18 -0.32 18.78
C GLY A 109 0.33 0.01 17.38
N GLN A 110 -0.20 1.12 16.87
CA GLN A 110 0.17 1.65 15.56
C GLN A 110 -0.11 3.14 15.53
N PHE A 111 0.74 3.86 14.83
CA PHE A 111 0.46 5.23 14.42
C PHE A 111 -0.02 5.23 12.97
N MET A 112 -0.94 6.12 12.65
CA MET A 112 -1.42 6.32 11.29
C MET A 112 -1.74 7.79 11.03
N ALA A 113 -1.44 8.25 9.82
CA ALA A 113 -1.88 9.54 9.32
C ALA A 113 -2.38 9.41 7.89
N VAL A 114 -3.39 10.18 7.53
CA VAL A 114 -3.93 10.26 6.18
C VAL A 114 -3.65 11.64 5.63
N LEU A 115 -2.97 11.70 4.49
CA LEU A 115 -2.60 12.95 3.85
C LEU A 115 -3.07 12.96 2.40
N ARG A 116 -3.45 14.15 1.91
CA ARG A 116 -3.79 14.37 0.50
C ARG A 116 -2.68 15.15 -0.19
N LYS A 117 -2.18 14.64 -1.30
CA LYS A 117 -1.22 15.37 -2.13
C LYS A 117 -1.87 16.60 -2.74
N ASN A 118 -1.27 17.77 -2.55
CA ASN A 118 -1.75 19.02 -3.13
C ASN A 118 -1.70 18.98 -4.67
N GLY A 119 -2.55 19.76 -5.30
CA GLY A 119 -2.64 19.89 -6.75
C GLY A 119 -3.94 19.31 -7.32
N THR A 120 -4.26 19.76 -8.53
CA THR A 120 -5.45 19.30 -9.25
C THR A 120 -5.11 18.02 -10.01
N PRO A 121 -5.95 16.99 -9.98
CA PRO A 121 -5.77 15.83 -10.83
C PRO A 121 -5.68 16.26 -12.30
N SER A 122 -4.49 16.21 -12.87
CA SER A 122 -4.34 16.40 -14.30
C SER A 122 -4.84 15.12 -14.97
N GLY A 123 -5.80 15.23 -15.87
CA GLY A 123 -6.38 14.11 -16.60
C GLY A 123 -5.40 13.44 -17.58
N HIS A 124 -4.18 13.15 -17.12
CA HIS A 124 -3.25 12.32 -17.86
C HIS A 124 -3.73 10.87 -17.78
N THR A 125 -4.66 10.54 -18.65
CA THR A 125 -4.83 9.15 -19.06
C THR A 125 -3.48 8.67 -19.60
N VAL A 126 -2.84 7.76 -18.89
CA VAL A 126 -1.73 6.99 -19.46
C VAL A 126 -2.27 6.38 -20.75
N ARG A 127 -1.74 6.80 -21.91
CA ARG A 127 -2.16 6.24 -23.19
C ARG A 127 -1.98 4.74 -23.10
N SER A 128 -3.09 4.04 -23.09
CA SER A 128 -3.14 2.59 -23.21
C SER A 128 -2.47 2.24 -24.54
N GLU A 129 -1.20 1.83 -24.51
CA GLU A 129 -0.72 0.97 -25.57
C GLU A 129 -1.55 -0.30 -25.46
N LYS A 130 -2.33 -0.58 -26.48
CA LYS A 130 -3.11 -1.83 -26.57
C LYS A 130 -2.12 -2.97 -26.44
N GLY A 131 -1.99 -3.50 -25.24
CA GLY A 131 -1.18 -4.68 -24.97
C GLY A 131 -1.63 -5.77 -25.94
N LYS A 132 -0.69 -6.43 -26.61
CA LYS A 132 -1.00 -7.59 -27.45
C LYS A 132 -1.78 -8.57 -26.59
N PRO A 133 -2.92 -9.09 -27.07
CA PRO A 133 -3.67 -10.09 -26.32
C PRO A 133 -2.71 -11.25 -25.97
N ALA A 134 -2.68 -11.60 -24.70
CA ALA A 134 -1.90 -12.75 -24.23
C ALA A 134 -2.34 -13.99 -25.00
N LYS A 135 -1.39 -14.85 -25.35
CA LYS A 135 -1.68 -16.13 -26.03
C LYS A 135 -2.79 -16.84 -25.27
N SER A 136 -3.91 -17.07 -25.97
CA SER A 136 -5.09 -17.85 -25.57
C SER A 136 -5.46 -17.79 -24.08
N GLU A 137 -6.29 -16.81 -23.75
CA GLU A 137 -7.03 -16.83 -22.50
C GLU A 137 -7.82 -18.14 -22.40
N PRO A 138 -7.72 -18.90 -21.30
CA PRO A 138 -8.55 -20.08 -21.14
C PRO A 138 -10.02 -19.64 -21.04
N LEU A 139 -10.79 -19.90 -22.08
CA LEU A 139 -12.24 -19.61 -22.12
C LEU A 139 -12.97 -20.13 -20.86
N ALA A 140 -12.48 -21.24 -20.29
CA ALA A 140 -13.01 -21.81 -19.06
C ALA A 140 -12.97 -20.86 -17.85
N LEU A 141 -11.96 -19.99 -17.75
CA LEU A 141 -11.84 -19.09 -16.60
C LEU A 141 -12.78 -17.87 -16.68
N ARG A 142 -13.23 -17.49 -17.89
CA ARG A 142 -14.19 -16.41 -18.07
C ARG A 142 -15.55 -16.71 -17.43
N GLN A 143 -15.88 -17.98 -17.29
CA GLN A 143 -17.15 -18.39 -16.66
C GLN A 143 -17.18 -18.19 -15.14
N TRP A 144 -16.01 -17.94 -14.53
CA TRP A 144 -15.87 -17.80 -13.07
C TRP A 144 -15.96 -16.35 -12.59
N VAL A 145 -15.97 -15.40 -13.50
CA VAL A 145 -16.03 -13.96 -13.17
C VAL A 145 -17.05 -13.26 -14.06
N GLU A 146 -17.81 -12.36 -13.45
CA GLU A 146 -18.78 -11.50 -14.16
C GLU A 146 -18.16 -10.12 -14.36
N GLY A 147 -18.19 -9.61 -15.60
CA GLY A 147 -17.67 -8.29 -15.95
C GLY A 147 -16.57 -8.30 -16.99
N ASP A 148 -16.04 -7.12 -17.29
CA ASP A 148 -14.95 -6.93 -18.25
C ASP A 148 -13.59 -7.00 -17.55
N PHE A 149 -12.94 -8.17 -17.67
CA PHE A 149 -11.68 -8.46 -17.04
C PHE A 149 -10.62 -8.84 -18.06
N HIS A 150 -9.39 -8.42 -17.80
CA HIS A 150 -8.19 -8.88 -18.48
C HIS A 150 -7.54 -9.99 -17.66
N PHE A 151 -7.30 -11.13 -18.31
CA PHE A 151 -6.69 -12.32 -17.71
C PHE A 151 -5.22 -12.41 -18.12
N PHE A 152 -4.37 -12.75 -17.17
CA PHE A 152 -2.94 -12.92 -17.44
C PHE A 152 -2.31 -13.95 -16.52
N LEU A 153 -1.24 -14.58 -17.01
CA LEU A 153 -0.43 -15.47 -16.20
C LEU A 153 0.58 -14.65 -15.38
N HIS A 154 0.59 -14.86 -14.07
CA HIS A 154 1.58 -14.29 -13.18
C HIS A 154 2.14 -15.39 -12.30
N LYS A 155 3.47 -15.61 -12.38
CA LYS A 155 4.11 -16.82 -11.85
C LYS A 155 3.40 -18.05 -12.44
N ASP A 156 2.88 -18.93 -11.60
CA ASP A 156 2.24 -20.17 -12.03
C ASP A 156 0.71 -20.14 -11.90
N ALA A 157 0.11 -18.95 -11.79
CA ALA A 157 -1.33 -18.78 -11.60
C ALA A 157 -1.94 -17.79 -12.60
N TYR A 158 -3.18 -18.02 -12.97
CA TYR A 158 -3.97 -17.03 -13.69
C TYR A 158 -4.58 -16.03 -12.75
N HIS A 159 -4.47 -14.76 -13.14
CA HIS A 159 -5.01 -13.62 -12.43
C HIS A 159 -5.95 -12.84 -13.34
N ALA A 160 -6.88 -12.11 -12.75
CA ALA A 160 -7.77 -11.16 -13.41
C ALA A 160 -7.65 -9.77 -12.80
N VAL A 161 -7.66 -8.75 -13.66
CA VAL A 161 -7.83 -7.35 -13.29
C VAL A 161 -8.93 -6.74 -14.15
N PRO A 162 -9.63 -5.68 -13.70
CA PRO A 162 -10.55 -4.97 -14.57
C PRO A 162 -9.85 -4.56 -15.87
N ALA A 163 -10.50 -4.72 -17.01
CA ALA A 163 -9.88 -4.52 -18.32
C ALA A 163 -9.30 -3.11 -18.51
N GLU A 164 -9.89 -2.12 -17.87
CA GLU A 164 -9.41 -0.73 -17.87
C GLU A 164 -7.99 -0.56 -17.27
N TYR A 165 -7.56 -1.46 -16.37
CA TYR A 165 -6.23 -1.42 -15.74
C TYR A 165 -5.20 -2.35 -16.39
N ALA A 166 -5.57 -3.07 -17.44
CA ALA A 166 -4.70 -4.06 -18.09
C ALA A 166 -3.34 -3.47 -18.53
N SER A 167 -3.36 -2.29 -19.15
CA SER A 167 -2.14 -1.62 -19.61
C SER A 167 -1.26 -1.13 -18.46
N GLN A 168 -1.85 -0.61 -17.38
CA GLN A 168 -1.14 -0.17 -16.19
C GLN A 168 -0.46 -1.35 -15.50
N VAL A 169 -1.18 -2.46 -15.35
CA VAL A 169 -0.63 -3.69 -14.76
C VAL A 169 0.50 -4.26 -15.63
N ALA A 170 0.35 -4.28 -16.95
CA ALA A 170 1.40 -4.73 -17.86
C ALA A 170 2.66 -3.85 -17.74
N MET A 171 2.50 -2.52 -17.68
CA MET A 171 3.60 -1.57 -17.47
C MET A 171 4.29 -1.80 -16.13
N LEU A 172 3.55 -1.89 -15.03
CA LEU A 172 4.12 -2.13 -13.70
C LEU A 172 4.92 -3.44 -13.66
N ARG A 173 4.39 -4.50 -14.26
CA ARG A 173 5.08 -5.80 -14.35
C ARG A 173 6.36 -5.77 -15.21
N SER A 174 6.49 -4.81 -16.09
CA SER A 174 7.71 -4.65 -16.91
C SER A 174 8.83 -3.90 -16.19
N CYS A 175 8.52 -3.09 -15.19
CA CYS A 175 9.50 -2.23 -14.51
C CYS A 175 9.64 -2.50 -12.99
N LEU A 176 8.71 -3.24 -12.39
CA LEU A 176 8.72 -3.57 -10.96
C LEU A 176 8.65 -5.07 -10.73
N ASN A 177 9.17 -5.50 -9.58
CA ASN A 177 8.91 -6.85 -9.07
C ASN A 177 7.52 -6.88 -8.42
N VAL A 178 6.49 -7.06 -9.23
CA VAL A 178 5.10 -7.12 -8.76
C VAL A 178 4.87 -8.44 -8.04
N LEU A 179 4.57 -8.39 -6.76
CA LEU A 179 4.31 -9.57 -5.93
C LEU A 179 2.91 -10.13 -6.18
N VAL A 180 1.92 -9.25 -6.22
CA VAL A 180 0.51 -9.58 -6.46
C VAL A 180 -0.08 -8.54 -7.39
N ALA A 181 -0.90 -8.98 -8.35
CA ALA A 181 -1.66 -8.11 -9.23
C ALA A 181 -3.01 -8.73 -9.53
N GLY A 182 -4.08 -8.00 -9.20
CA GLY A 182 -5.45 -8.47 -9.39
C GLY A 182 -5.81 -9.64 -8.48
N VAL A 183 -6.88 -10.35 -8.84
CA VAL A 183 -7.37 -11.52 -8.12
C VAL A 183 -6.82 -12.79 -8.77
N GLN A 184 -6.24 -13.66 -7.97
CA GLN A 184 -5.83 -14.98 -8.42
C GLN A 184 -7.08 -15.83 -8.66
N LEU A 185 -7.22 -16.38 -9.87
CA LEU A 185 -8.37 -17.19 -10.26
C LEU A 185 -8.10 -18.68 -10.12
N ALA A 186 -6.97 -19.13 -10.68
CA ALA A 186 -6.69 -20.54 -10.76
C ALA A 186 -5.21 -20.84 -10.93
N VAL A 187 -4.84 -22.04 -10.53
CA VAL A 187 -3.56 -22.66 -10.88
C VAL A 187 -3.78 -23.85 -11.84
N PRO A 188 -2.89 -24.06 -12.82
CA PRO A 188 -2.98 -25.22 -13.69
C PRO A 188 -2.76 -26.51 -12.89
N LYS A 189 -3.61 -27.52 -13.11
CA LYS A 189 -3.50 -28.86 -12.53
C LYS A 189 -3.66 -29.93 -13.61
N GLY A 190 -2.56 -30.27 -14.27
CA GLY A 190 -2.60 -31.19 -15.41
C GLY A 190 -3.33 -30.56 -16.60
N ARG A 191 -4.48 -31.11 -17.00
CA ARG A 191 -5.35 -30.59 -18.06
C ARG A 191 -6.47 -29.66 -17.52
N ASP A 192 -6.64 -29.59 -16.20
CA ASP A 192 -7.70 -28.87 -15.54
C ASP A 192 -7.18 -27.62 -14.82
N TRP A 193 -8.11 -26.85 -14.28
CA TRP A 193 -7.86 -25.66 -13.47
C TRP A 193 -8.32 -25.89 -12.04
N GLN A 194 -7.44 -25.68 -11.11
CA GLN A 194 -7.81 -25.66 -9.68
C GLN A 194 -8.15 -24.22 -9.29
N PRO A 195 -9.40 -23.93 -8.87
CA PRO A 195 -9.78 -22.61 -8.40
C PRO A 195 -8.90 -22.16 -7.25
N ALA A 196 -8.60 -20.86 -7.22
CA ALA A 196 -7.91 -20.25 -6.08
C ALA A 196 -8.89 -20.04 -4.91
N HIS A 197 -8.36 -19.97 -3.71
CA HIS A 197 -9.16 -19.74 -2.50
C HIS A 197 -9.79 -18.32 -2.46
N SER A 198 -9.28 -17.40 -3.29
CA SER A 198 -9.74 -16.02 -3.41
C SER A 198 -10.96 -15.84 -4.34
N LEU A 199 -11.45 -16.90 -4.96
CA LEU A 199 -12.71 -16.98 -5.67
C LEU A 199 -13.81 -17.38 -4.68
#